data_ab8dec569c957539167eb127823082b6
#
_entry.id   ab8dec569c957539167eb127823082b6
#
_cell.length_a   1.000
_cell.length_b   1.000
_cell.length_c   1.000
_cell.angle_alpha   90.00
_cell.angle_beta   90.00
_cell.angle_gamma   90.00
#
_symmetry.space_group_name_H-M   'P 1'
#
loop_
_entity.id
_entity.type
_entity.pdbx_description
1 polymer ?
#
loop_
_entity_poly.entity_id
_entity_poly.type
_entity_poly.pdbx_seq_one_letter_code
_entity_poly.pdbx_strand_id
1 'polypeptide(L)'
;MKNVIVLFGGDSDEKEISKLSADSIINNIDTTKFDAQLLDLNNLNLKEVDKDTVFFIAVHGFGGEDGQVQDLLSKNGYRFTGSDHESTKKCWDKVLSKEILIQNNINTPKFITIDKNENLNLNDEFFSEITEYFVKPAKNGSSLGVSRVTNLNDLESAVNDAKKFSDQVIIEECYGDAEYTVAILNGIALEPLEILPDPKQSFYDYKAKYLSGETKKVEIIDKALAEELKAMAIKAFYSHDCNTWGRVDFVTKGESIAVLEINTVPGFTEKS
;
A
#
# COMPACT_ATOMS: atom_id res chain seq x y z
N MET A 1 20.30 -22.65 13.29
CA MET A 1 19.70 -21.39 12.84
C MET A 1 18.51 -21.71 11.93
N LYS A 2 17.52 -20.82 11.81
CA LYS A 2 16.42 -21.00 10.83
C LYS A 2 16.86 -20.42 9.48
N ASN A 3 16.62 -21.16 8.40
CA ASN A 3 16.92 -20.68 7.05
C ASN A 3 15.86 -19.66 6.62
N VAL A 4 16.32 -18.51 6.14
CA VAL A 4 15.45 -17.42 5.65
C VAL A 4 15.92 -17.00 4.25
N ILE A 5 14.98 -16.92 3.33
CA ILE A 5 15.21 -16.27 2.03
C ILE A 5 14.47 -14.93 2.04
N VAL A 6 15.22 -13.83 1.91
CA VAL A 6 14.64 -12.51 1.66
C VAL A 6 14.40 -12.40 0.17
N LEU A 7 13.14 -12.50 -0.21
CA LEU A 7 12.70 -12.50 -1.61
C LEU A 7 12.43 -11.07 -2.07
N PHE A 8 13.06 -10.66 -3.16
CA PHE A 8 12.96 -9.30 -3.70
C PHE A 8 12.88 -9.30 -5.23
N GLY A 9 12.81 -8.14 -5.86
CA GLY A 9 12.90 -7.97 -7.31
C GLY A 9 11.57 -8.25 -8.02
N GLY A 10 11.59 -9.15 -9.01
CA GLY A 10 10.47 -9.37 -9.93
C GLY A 10 10.48 -8.36 -11.09
N ASP A 11 9.35 -8.30 -11.82
CA ASP A 11 9.22 -7.51 -13.06
C ASP A 11 8.47 -6.19 -12.87
N SER A 12 8.18 -5.81 -11.62
CA SER A 12 7.48 -4.56 -11.33
C SER A 12 8.39 -3.33 -11.50
N ASP A 13 7.78 -2.17 -11.73
CA ASP A 13 8.47 -0.88 -11.75
C ASP A 13 9.12 -0.53 -10.39
N GLU A 14 8.76 -1.27 -9.33
CA GLU A 14 9.25 -1.07 -7.96
C GLU A 14 10.42 -1.98 -7.58
N LYS A 15 11.01 -2.72 -8.52
CA LYS A 15 12.09 -3.69 -8.22
C LYS A 15 13.31 -3.07 -7.54
N GLU A 16 13.63 -1.81 -7.82
CA GLU A 16 14.74 -1.11 -7.17
C GLU A 16 14.43 -0.84 -5.68
N ILE A 17 13.20 -0.45 -5.37
CA ILE A 17 12.75 -0.25 -3.97
C ILE A 17 12.67 -1.58 -3.24
N SER A 18 12.22 -2.62 -3.92
CA SER A 18 12.23 -4.00 -3.42
C SER A 18 13.65 -4.44 -3.02
N LYS A 19 14.65 -4.13 -3.86
CA LYS A 19 16.06 -4.43 -3.56
C LYS A 19 16.56 -3.64 -2.35
N LEU A 20 16.26 -2.35 -2.25
CA LEU A 20 16.64 -1.52 -1.10
C LEU A 20 16.02 -2.03 0.21
N SER A 21 14.75 -2.43 0.19
CA SER A 21 14.08 -3.05 1.33
C SER A 21 14.77 -4.36 1.73
N ALA A 22 15.08 -5.21 0.76
CA ALA A 22 15.75 -6.48 1.02
C ALA A 22 17.16 -6.30 1.57
N ASP A 23 17.94 -5.33 1.08
CA ASP A 23 19.25 -4.98 1.60
C ASP A 23 19.17 -4.48 3.05
N SER A 24 18.16 -3.66 3.36
CA SER A 24 17.93 -3.22 4.74
C SER A 24 17.57 -4.39 5.66
N ILE A 25 16.72 -5.32 5.22
CA ILE A 25 16.34 -6.50 5.98
C ILE A 25 17.57 -7.37 6.26
N ILE A 26 18.37 -7.73 5.25
CA ILE A 26 19.51 -8.62 5.40
C ILE A 26 20.59 -8.03 6.30
N ASN A 27 20.78 -6.71 6.25
CA ASN A 27 21.75 -6.01 7.07
C ASN A 27 21.36 -5.90 8.55
N ASN A 28 20.06 -6.04 8.86
CA ASN A 28 19.54 -5.89 10.22
C ASN A 28 19.00 -7.19 10.83
N ILE A 29 19.05 -8.30 10.10
CA ILE A 29 18.58 -9.58 10.63
C ILE A 29 19.51 -10.13 11.72
N ASP A 30 18.97 -10.75 12.76
CA ASP A 30 19.74 -11.39 13.82
C ASP A 30 20.43 -12.67 13.32
N THR A 31 21.70 -12.54 12.92
CA THR A 31 22.51 -13.64 12.38
C THR A 31 22.84 -14.72 13.41
N THR A 32 22.55 -14.53 14.69
CA THR A 32 22.69 -15.57 15.71
C THR A 32 21.50 -16.55 15.68
N LYS A 33 20.36 -16.14 15.13
CA LYS A 33 19.11 -16.92 15.07
C LYS A 33 18.78 -17.39 13.66
N PHE A 34 19.12 -16.60 12.64
CA PHE A 34 18.73 -16.81 11.27
C PHE A 34 19.96 -16.92 10.35
N ASP A 35 19.93 -17.89 9.44
CA ASP A 35 20.79 -17.95 8.27
C ASP A 35 20.02 -17.42 7.08
N ALA A 36 20.31 -16.18 6.69
CA ALA A 36 19.51 -15.44 5.73
C ALA A 36 20.28 -15.14 4.44
N GLN A 37 19.60 -15.27 3.32
CA GLN A 37 20.15 -14.94 1.99
C GLN A 37 19.15 -14.16 1.15
N LEU A 38 19.68 -13.33 0.23
CA LEU A 38 18.91 -12.61 -0.76
C LEU A 38 18.62 -13.51 -1.97
N LEU A 39 17.39 -13.44 -2.49
CA LEU A 39 17.04 -14.11 -3.73
C LEU A 39 16.10 -13.22 -4.56
N ASP A 40 16.49 -12.95 -5.82
CA ASP A 40 15.58 -12.31 -6.77
C ASP A 40 14.46 -13.28 -7.17
N LEU A 41 13.22 -12.79 -7.17
CA LEU A 41 12.03 -13.55 -7.54
C LEU A 41 12.16 -14.22 -8.92
N ASN A 42 12.81 -13.55 -9.87
CA ASN A 42 13.03 -14.06 -11.22
C ASN A 42 13.98 -15.27 -11.26
N ASN A 43 14.76 -15.48 -10.20
CA ASN A 43 15.68 -16.62 -10.05
C ASN A 43 15.12 -17.70 -9.12
N LEU A 44 13.89 -17.57 -8.65
CA LEU A 44 13.31 -18.51 -7.69
C LEU A 44 13.05 -19.87 -8.32
N ASN A 45 13.78 -20.88 -7.85
CA ASN A 45 13.54 -22.30 -8.17
C ASN A 45 13.17 -23.06 -6.89
N LEU A 46 11.88 -23.21 -6.62
CA LEU A 46 11.38 -23.89 -5.41
C LEU A 46 11.81 -25.35 -5.26
N LYS A 47 12.29 -26.00 -6.34
CA LYS A 47 12.80 -27.39 -6.27
C LYS A 47 14.17 -27.47 -5.56
N GLU A 48 14.89 -26.36 -5.52
CA GLU A 48 16.23 -26.25 -4.91
C GLU A 48 16.18 -25.66 -3.50
N VAL A 49 15.00 -25.23 -3.03
CA VAL A 49 14.84 -24.63 -1.71
C VAL A 49 14.42 -25.68 -0.69
N ASP A 50 15.11 -25.70 0.46
CA ASP A 50 14.75 -26.56 1.59
C ASP A 50 13.34 -26.22 2.11
N LYS A 51 12.53 -27.23 2.39
CA LYS A 51 11.14 -27.09 2.86
C LYS A 51 10.99 -26.39 4.21
N ASP A 52 12.02 -26.40 5.04
CA ASP A 52 12.02 -25.71 6.32
C ASP A 52 12.34 -24.20 6.21
N THR A 53 12.70 -23.74 5.02
CA THR A 53 12.99 -22.33 4.75
C THR A 53 11.74 -21.46 4.95
N VAL A 54 11.93 -20.28 5.52
CA VAL A 54 10.93 -19.22 5.62
C VAL A 54 11.26 -18.12 4.63
N PHE A 55 10.27 -17.70 3.84
CA PHE A 55 10.44 -16.58 2.93
C PHE A 55 10.06 -15.27 3.62
N PHE A 56 10.97 -14.31 3.64
CA PHE A 56 10.65 -12.93 3.96
C PHE A 56 10.33 -12.22 2.64
N ILE A 57 9.06 -11.85 2.45
CA ILE A 57 8.62 -11.21 1.22
C ILE A 57 8.90 -9.72 1.30
N ALA A 58 9.80 -9.24 0.43
CA ALA A 58 10.13 -7.83 0.21
C ALA A 58 9.93 -7.43 -1.27
N VAL A 59 9.10 -8.20 -2.01
CA VAL A 59 8.74 -7.88 -3.40
C VAL A 59 7.66 -6.82 -3.40
N HIS A 60 7.96 -5.64 -3.94
CA HIS A 60 7.01 -4.54 -4.05
C HIS A 60 6.33 -4.50 -5.41
N GLY A 61 5.10 -3.97 -5.43
CA GLY A 61 4.29 -3.86 -6.64
C GLY A 61 3.76 -5.21 -7.15
N PHE A 62 3.58 -5.29 -8.46
CA PHE A 62 3.05 -6.47 -9.13
C PHE A 62 3.93 -7.71 -8.86
N GLY A 63 3.29 -8.83 -8.56
CA GLY A 63 3.93 -10.09 -8.19
C GLY A 63 4.07 -10.27 -6.67
N GLY A 64 4.27 -9.21 -5.89
CA GLY A 64 4.45 -9.25 -4.44
C GLY A 64 3.27 -8.73 -3.64
N GLU A 65 2.69 -7.59 -4.05
CA GLU A 65 1.59 -6.93 -3.36
C GLU A 65 0.20 -7.36 -3.87
N ASP A 66 0.14 -8.08 -4.96
CA ASP A 66 -1.10 -8.62 -5.57
C ASP A 66 -1.45 -10.05 -5.16
N GLY A 67 -0.63 -10.65 -4.28
CA GLY A 67 -0.84 -11.99 -3.75
C GLY A 67 -0.20 -13.14 -4.55
N GLN A 68 0.40 -12.90 -5.72
CA GLN A 68 0.93 -13.98 -6.57
C GLN A 68 2.05 -14.77 -5.89
N VAL A 69 3.01 -14.11 -5.27
CA VAL A 69 4.12 -14.78 -4.54
C VAL A 69 3.58 -15.55 -3.35
N GLN A 70 2.64 -14.99 -2.61
CA GLN A 70 2.01 -15.65 -1.46
C GLN A 70 1.28 -16.94 -1.89
N ASP A 71 0.53 -16.89 -3.00
CA ASP A 71 -0.14 -18.05 -3.58
C ASP A 71 0.86 -19.12 -4.02
N LEU A 72 1.92 -18.73 -4.73
CA LEU A 72 2.99 -19.62 -5.18
C LEU A 72 3.63 -20.36 -4.00
N LEU A 73 4.01 -19.63 -2.95
CA LEU A 73 4.65 -20.21 -1.77
C LEU A 73 3.71 -21.12 -0.98
N SER A 74 2.45 -20.67 -0.76
CA SER A 74 1.41 -21.47 -0.10
C SER A 74 1.15 -22.79 -0.79
N LYS A 75 0.92 -22.77 -2.10
CA LYS A 75 0.66 -23.97 -2.92
C LYS A 75 1.81 -24.98 -2.88
N ASN A 76 3.02 -24.50 -2.66
CA ASN A 76 4.20 -25.34 -2.52
C ASN A 76 4.56 -25.65 -1.06
N GLY A 77 3.72 -25.29 -0.08
CA GLY A 77 3.88 -25.64 1.34
C GLY A 77 5.01 -24.89 2.05
N TYR A 78 5.42 -23.74 1.55
CA TYR A 78 6.41 -22.87 2.20
C TYR A 78 5.77 -21.89 3.16
N ARG A 79 6.46 -21.59 4.24
CA ARG A 79 6.12 -20.50 5.18
C ARG A 79 6.69 -19.19 4.68
N PHE A 80 5.95 -18.11 4.87
CA PHE A 80 6.39 -16.77 4.53
C PHE A 80 5.88 -15.74 5.54
N THR A 81 6.39 -14.53 5.45
CA THR A 81 6.01 -13.41 6.30
C THR A 81 4.88 -12.59 5.66
N GLY A 82 4.06 -11.95 6.51
CA GLY A 82 2.95 -11.10 6.06
C GLY A 82 1.63 -11.84 5.92
N SER A 83 0.68 -11.20 5.27
CA SER A 83 -0.67 -11.71 5.03
C SER A 83 -0.69 -12.75 3.91
N ASP A 84 -1.72 -13.59 3.87
CA ASP A 84 -1.91 -14.57 2.81
C ASP A 84 -2.27 -13.92 1.46
N HIS A 85 -2.41 -14.74 0.42
CA HIS A 85 -2.65 -14.26 -0.93
C HIS A 85 -4.02 -13.59 -1.11
N GLU A 86 -5.07 -14.08 -0.45
CA GLU A 86 -6.41 -13.49 -0.57
C GLU A 86 -6.47 -12.12 0.12
N SER A 87 -5.92 -12.01 1.33
CA SER A 87 -5.84 -10.75 2.06
C SER A 87 -4.99 -9.72 1.31
N THR A 88 -3.83 -10.15 0.81
CA THR A 88 -2.92 -9.31 0.02
C THR A 88 -3.61 -8.79 -1.24
N LYS A 89 -4.33 -9.66 -1.98
CA LYS A 89 -5.09 -9.29 -3.17
C LYS A 89 -6.23 -8.31 -2.89
N LYS A 90 -6.95 -8.48 -1.75
CA LYS A 90 -8.00 -7.55 -1.31
C LYS A 90 -7.43 -6.14 -1.07
N CYS A 91 -6.25 -6.04 -0.47
CA CYS A 91 -5.61 -4.76 -0.20
C CYS A 91 -5.03 -4.11 -1.46
N TRP A 92 -4.54 -4.89 -2.41
CA TRP A 92 -4.01 -4.41 -3.69
C TRP A 92 -5.05 -3.75 -4.59
N ASP A 93 -6.25 -4.33 -4.64
CA ASP A 93 -7.37 -3.81 -5.40
C ASP A 93 -8.08 -2.69 -4.61
N LYS A 94 -7.78 -1.43 -4.96
CA LYS A 94 -8.31 -0.26 -4.24
C LYS A 94 -9.84 -0.21 -4.22
N VAL A 95 -10.49 -0.66 -5.29
CA VAL A 95 -11.96 -0.69 -5.35
C VAL A 95 -12.51 -1.71 -4.36
N LEU A 96 -12.02 -2.95 -4.44
CA LEU A 96 -12.42 -4.02 -3.52
C LEU A 96 -12.11 -3.65 -2.06
N SER A 97 -10.92 -3.08 -1.81
CA SER A 97 -10.53 -2.64 -0.47
C SER A 97 -11.51 -1.60 0.10
N LYS A 98 -11.87 -0.58 -0.70
CA LYS A 98 -12.84 0.44 -0.27
C LYS A 98 -14.25 -0.12 -0.05
N GLU A 99 -14.70 -1.06 -0.88
CA GLU A 99 -15.97 -1.76 -0.68
C GLU A 99 -15.97 -2.54 0.64
N ILE A 100 -14.89 -3.24 0.97
CA ILE A 100 -14.73 -3.94 2.26
C ILE A 100 -14.76 -2.96 3.42
N LEU A 101 -14.07 -1.81 3.33
CA LEU A 101 -14.09 -0.78 4.35
C LEU A 101 -15.53 -0.27 4.61
N ILE A 102 -16.27 0.07 3.54
CA ILE A 102 -17.65 0.54 3.61
C ILE A 102 -18.57 -0.52 4.25
N GLN A 103 -18.47 -1.79 3.83
CA GLN A 103 -19.26 -2.90 4.39
C GLN A 103 -19.01 -3.10 5.90
N ASN A 104 -17.81 -2.74 6.37
CA ASN A 104 -17.44 -2.82 7.78
C ASN A 104 -17.64 -1.50 8.55
N ASN A 105 -18.33 -0.51 7.97
CA ASN A 105 -18.53 0.82 8.55
C ASN A 105 -17.20 1.47 8.96
N ILE A 106 -16.22 1.44 8.07
CA ILE A 106 -14.94 2.14 8.18
C ILE A 106 -14.95 3.24 7.12
N ASN A 107 -14.68 4.46 7.56
CA ASN A 107 -14.69 5.61 6.66
C ASN A 107 -13.52 5.54 5.66
N THR A 108 -13.81 5.84 4.41
CA THR A 108 -12.83 5.97 3.30
C THR A 108 -13.33 7.10 2.38
N PRO A 109 -12.46 7.84 1.69
CA PRO A 109 -12.91 8.91 0.78
C PRO A 109 -13.96 8.40 -0.21
N LYS A 110 -15.00 9.20 -0.46
CA LYS A 110 -16.02 8.89 -1.48
C LYS A 110 -15.34 8.63 -2.83
N PHE A 111 -15.87 7.74 -3.62
CA PHE A 111 -15.29 7.40 -4.92
C PHE A 111 -16.31 6.88 -5.92
N ILE A 112 -15.94 6.98 -7.18
CA ILE A 112 -16.57 6.26 -8.31
C ILE A 112 -15.50 5.51 -9.08
N THR A 113 -15.93 4.57 -9.90
CA THR A 113 -15.04 3.75 -10.73
C THR A 113 -15.39 3.92 -12.20
N ILE A 114 -14.38 3.78 -13.07
CA ILE A 114 -14.52 3.81 -14.52
C ILE A 114 -13.72 2.65 -15.10
N ASP A 115 -14.39 1.79 -15.85
CA ASP A 115 -13.72 0.71 -16.58
C ASP A 115 -12.97 1.22 -17.81
N LYS A 116 -11.98 0.48 -18.30
CA LYS A 116 -11.10 0.87 -19.41
C LYS A 116 -11.85 1.34 -20.65
N ASN A 117 -12.95 0.65 -20.99
CA ASN A 117 -13.75 0.93 -22.19
C ASN A 117 -14.94 1.85 -21.93
N GLU A 118 -15.09 2.35 -20.70
CA GLU A 118 -16.16 3.24 -20.30
C GLU A 118 -15.73 4.70 -20.45
N ASN A 119 -16.67 5.55 -20.85
CA ASN A 119 -16.46 7.00 -20.94
C ASN A 119 -16.82 7.67 -19.61
N LEU A 120 -16.06 8.69 -19.26
CA LEU A 120 -16.34 9.54 -18.11
C LEU A 120 -17.69 10.26 -18.29
N ASN A 121 -18.58 10.12 -17.30
CA ASN A 121 -19.85 10.81 -17.26
C ASN A 121 -19.81 11.94 -16.22
N LEU A 122 -19.54 13.17 -16.64
CA LEU A 122 -19.47 14.33 -15.76
C LEU A 122 -20.83 14.80 -15.21
N ASN A 123 -21.95 14.19 -15.64
CA ASN A 123 -23.26 14.47 -15.09
C ASN A 123 -23.60 13.61 -13.86
N ASP A 124 -22.66 12.77 -13.40
CA ASP A 124 -22.83 12.01 -12.16
C ASP A 124 -22.91 12.96 -10.96
N GLU A 125 -23.79 12.65 -10.00
CA GLU A 125 -24.00 13.44 -8.78
C GLU A 125 -22.70 13.60 -7.97
N PHE A 126 -21.81 12.63 -8.04
CA PHE A 126 -20.48 12.69 -7.42
C PHE A 126 -19.72 13.98 -7.75
N PHE A 127 -19.80 14.46 -8.99
CA PHE A 127 -19.10 15.68 -9.44
C PHE A 127 -19.79 16.98 -9.02
N SER A 128 -21.04 16.92 -8.55
CA SER A 128 -21.75 18.11 -8.05
C SER A 128 -21.39 18.47 -6.62
N GLU A 129 -20.94 17.50 -5.82
CA GLU A 129 -20.63 17.66 -4.41
C GLU A 129 -19.13 17.85 -4.13
N ILE A 130 -18.27 17.39 -5.03
CA ILE A 130 -16.80 17.31 -4.83
C ILE A 130 -16.11 18.19 -5.86
N THR A 131 -15.12 18.97 -5.43
CA THR A 131 -14.39 19.92 -6.27
C THR A 131 -12.94 19.54 -6.51
N GLU A 132 -12.38 18.64 -5.71
CA GLU A 132 -11.01 18.16 -5.85
C GLU A 132 -10.98 16.63 -5.78
N TYR A 133 -10.20 16.04 -6.67
CA TYR A 133 -10.18 14.60 -6.87
C TYR A 133 -8.75 14.05 -6.90
N PHE A 134 -8.61 12.79 -6.49
CA PHE A 134 -7.50 11.94 -6.89
C PHE A 134 -7.99 10.90 -7.90
N VAL A 135 -7.34 10.86 -9.07
CA VAL A 135 -7.56 9.85 -10.10
C VAL A 135 -6.43 8.84 -10.02
N LYS A 136 -6.76 7.56 -9.89
CA LYS A 136 -5.77 6.50 -9.61
C LYS A 136 -6.10 5.23 -10.41
N PRO A 137 -5.10 4.47 -10.88
CA PRO A 137 -5.31 3.09 -11.29
C PRO A 137 -5.86 2.27 -10.10
N ALA A 138 -6.86 1.42 -10.31
CA ALA A 138 -7.42 0.59 -9.24
C ALA A 138 -6.40 -0.43 -8.70
N LYS A 139 -5.53 -0.93 -9.57
CA LYS A 139 -4.52 -1.95 -9.25
C LYS A 139 -3.13 -1.48 -9.68
N ASN A 140 -2.50 -0.69 -8.84
CA ASN A 140 -1.09 -0.29 -8.99
C ASN A 140 -0.55 0.27 -7.68
N GLY A 141 0.78 0.19 -7.50
CA GLY A 141 1.50 0.71 -6.34
C GLY A 141 2.21 2.04 -6.61
N SER A 142 2.93 2.53 -5.61
CA SER A 142 3.90 3.65 -5.68
C SER A 142 3.41 4.93 -6.34
N SER A 143 2.11 5.21 -6.30
CA SER A 143 1.51 6.43 -6.88
C SER A 143 1.73 6.58 -8.40
N LEU A 144 2.07 5.50 -9.12
CA LEU A 144 2.19 5.51 -10.59
C LEU A 144 0.80 5.68 -11.22
N GLY A 145 0.66 6.64 -12.13
CA GLY A 145 -0.62 6.97 -12.77
C GLY A 145 -1.61 7.70 -11.87
N VAL A 146 -1.18 8.19 -10.69
CA VAL A 146 -1.99 9.00 -9.77
C VAL A 146 -1.90 10.47 -10.15
N SER A 147 -3.06 11.12 -10.22
CA SER A 147 -3.17 12.57 -10.49
C SER A 147 -4.12 13.24 -9.50
N ARG A 148 -3.71 14.39 -8.96
CA ARG A 148 -4.61 15.30 -8.26
C ARG A 148 -5.25 16.23 -9.27
N VAL A 149 -6.57 16.34 -9.26
CA VAL A 149 -7.36 17.12 -10.22
C VAL A 149 -8.19 18.15 -9.45
N THR A 150 -7.96 19.42 -9.73
CA THR A 150 -8.69 20.57 -9.14
C THR A 150 -9.57 21.28 -10.16
N ASN A 151 -9.52 20.88 -11.42
CA ASN A 151 -10.34 21.41 -12.50
C ASN A 151 -10.96 20.25 -13.28
N LEU A 152 -12.28 20.22 -13.38
CA LEU A 152 -13.02 19.17 -14.10
C LEU A 152 -12.58 18.99 -15.55
N ASN A 153 -12.08 20.06 -16.21
CA ASN A 153 -11.58 19.97 -17.59
C ASN A 153 -10.36 19.06 -17.73
N ASP A 154 -9.60 18.84 -16.65
CA ASP A 154 -8.40 18.00 -16.66
C ASP A 154 -8.70 16.54 -16.31
N LEU A 155 -9.94 16.25 -15.87
CA LEU A 155 -10.33 14.95 -15.34
C LEU A 155 -10.25 13.85 -16.39
N GLU A 156 -10.71 14.13 -17.62
CA GLU A 156 -10.66 13.14 -18.73
C GLU A 156 -9.22 12.75 -19.07
N SER A 157 -8.31 13.73 -19.08
CA SER A 157 -6.88 13.47 -19.32
C SER A 157 -6.29 12.61 -18.21
N ALA A 158 -6.59 12.93 -16.94
CA ALA A 158 -6.12 12.16 -15.79
C ALA A 158 -6.64 10.70 -15.81
N VAL A 159 -7.92 10.50 -16.16
CA VAL A 159 -8.52 9.17 -16.32
C VAL A 159 -7.81 8.39 -17.44
N ASN A 160 -7.55 9.03 -18.58
CA ASN A 160 -6.86 8.38 -19.71
C ASN A 160 -5.42 8.02 -19.36
N ASP A 161 -4.75 8.80 -18.55
CA ASP A 161 -3.41 8.48 -18.06
C ASP A 161 -3.43 7.30 -17.07
N ALA A 162 -4.37 7.27 -16.13
CA ALA A 162 -4.54 6.16 -15.19
C ALA A 162 -4.91 4.83 -15.89
N LYS A 163 -5.70 4.89 -16.96
CA LYS A 163 -6.08 3.71 -17.79
C LYS A 163 -4.89 3.03 -18.47
N LYS A 164 -3.72 3.66 -18.54
CA LYS A 164 -2.49 3.03 -19.05
C LYS A 164 -1.93 1.98 -18.10
N PHE A 165 -2.28 2.07 -16.82
CA PHE A 165 -1.74 1.24 -15.74
C PHE A 165 -2.73 0.20 -15.20
N SER A 166 -4.04 0.36 -15.42
CA SER A 166 -5.06 -0.56 -14.93
C SER A 166 -6.28 -0.55 -15.85
N ASP A 167 -6.97 -1.70 -15.93
CA ASP A 167 -8.24 -1.80 -16.69
C ASP A 167 -9.41 -1.11 -15.96
N GLN A 168 -9.24 -0.72 -14.71
CA GLN A 168 -10.19 0.05 -13.94
C GLN A 168 -9.49 1.23 -13.26
N VAL A 169 -10.15 2.38 -13.26
CA VAL A 169 -9.70 3.64 -12.64
C VAL A 169 -10.64 4.00 -11.52
N ILE A 170 -10.10 4.48 -10.42
CA ILE A 170 -10.86 5.05 -9.31
C ILE A 170 -10.69 6.57 -9.32
N ILE A 171 -11.80 7.29 -9.19
CA ILE A 171 -11.83 8.74 -8.94
C ILE A 171 -12.35 8.92 -7.52
N GLU A 172 -11.54 9.45 -6.65
CA GLU A 172 -11.91 9.62 -5.25
C GLU A 172 -11.82 11.09 -4.81
N GLU A 173 -12.64 11.42 -3.84
CA GLU A 173 -12.64 12.72 -3.17
C GLU A 173 -11.26 13.00 -2.56
N CYS A 174 -10.73 14.20 -2.78
CA CYS A 174 -9.49 14.63 -2.15
C CYS A 174 -9.74 14.97 -0.68
N TYR A 175 -9.09 14.23 0.20
CA TYR A 175 -8.90 14.58 1.61
C TYR A 175 -7.48 15.16 1.71
N GLY A 176 -7.37 16.46 1.94
CA GLY A 176 -6.11 17.20 1.73
C GLY A 176 -5.52 17.86 2.97
N ASP A 177 -6.07 17.61 4.19
CA ASP A 177 -5.61 18.34 5.37
C ASP A 177 -4.35 17.72 5.98
N ALA A 178 -4.38 16.41 6.27
CA ALA A 178 -3.21 15.68 6.79
C ALA A 178 -3.22 14.22 6.34
N GLU A 179 -2.05 13.61 6.34
CA GLU A 179 -1.84 12.18 6.06
C GLU A 179 -1.17 11.52 7.26
N TYR A 180 -1.68 10.35 7.68
CA TYR A 180 -1.14 9.58 8.80
C TYR A 180 -0.90 8.15 8.39
N THR A 181 0.00 7.49 9.11
CA THR A 181 0.30 6.07 8.91
C THR A 181 0.40 5.34 10.23
N VAL A 182 -0.13 4.11 10.26
CA VAL A 182 -0.10 3.23 11.42
C VAL A 182 0.44 1.87 11.01
N ALA A 183 1.59 1.48 11.53
CA ALA A 183 2.11 0.15 11.37
C ALA A 183 1.43 -0.82 12.36
N ILE A 184 1.18 -2.05 11.88
CA ILE A 184 0.61 -3.13 12.68
C ILE A 184 1.61 -4.28 12.70
N LEU A 185 1.86 -4.83 13.90
CA LEU A 185 2.72 -6.00 14.09
C LEU A 185 2.07 -6.96 15.07
N ASN A 186 1.78 -8.18 14.63
CA ASN A 186 1.16 -9.25 15.43
C ASN A 186 -0.11 -8.79 16.16
N GLY A 187 -0.97 -8.03 15.48
CA GLY A 187 -2.23 -7.52 16.02
C GLY A 187 -2.11 -6.30 16.93
N ILE A 188 -0.92 -5.73 17.05
CA ILE A 188 -0.66 -4.51 17.83
C ILE A 188 -0.43 -3.36 16.87
N ALA A 189 -1.25 -2.31 16.96
CA ALA A 189 -0.99 -1.05 16.28
C ALA A 189 0.15 -0.31 16.99
N LEU A 190 1.18 0.05 16.23
CA LEU A 190 2.30 0.86 16.73
C LEU A 190 1.90 2.34 16.79
N GLU A 191 2.78 3.19 17.32
CA GLU A 191 2.50 4.62 17.40
C GLU A 191 2.29 5.21 15.99
N PRO A 192 1.16 5.93 15.78
CA PRO A 192 0.87 6.58 14.52
C PRO A 192 1.84 7.70 14.23
N LEU A 193 2.16 7.89 12.97
CA LEU A 193 2.99 8.99 12.52
C LEU A 193 2.20 9.88 11.55
N GLU A 194 2.37 11.18 11.66
CA GLU A 194 1.94 12.14 10.65
C GLU A 194 3.01 12.23 9.55
N ILE A 195 2.56 12.20 8.29
CA ILE A 195 3.41 12.34 7.12
C ILE A 195 3.35 13.80 6.67
N LEU A 196 4.48 14.49 6.80
CA LEU A 196 4.66 15.85 6.31
C LEU A 196 5.38 15.81 4.97
N PRO A 197 4.66 15.95 3.84
CA PRO A 197 5.29 15.89 2.51
C PRO A 197 6.26 17.06 2.29
N ASP A 198 7.19 16.89 1.34
CA ASP A 198 8.05 17.96 0.88
C ASP A 198 7.18 19.15 0.41
N PRO A 199 7.37 20.39 0.97
CA PRO A 199 6.58 21.56 0.58
C PRO A 199 6.64 21.92 -0.92
N LYS A 200 7.63 21.36 -1.65
CA LYS A 200 7.79 21.56 -3.10
C LYS A 200 6.93 20.61 -3.93
N GLN A 201 6.27 19.64 -3.28
CA GLN A 201 5.46 18.63 -3.96
C GLN A 201 3.97 18.85 -3.64
N SER A 202 3.12 18.60 -4.61
CA SER A 202 1.68 18.82 -4.49
C SER A 202 0.97 17.74 -3.66
N PHE A 203 1.59 16.57 -3.48
CA PHE A 203 1.10 15.44 -2.67
C PHE A 203 2.22 14.41 -2.44
N TYR A 204 1.96 13.42 -1.59
CA TYR A 204 2.92 12.36 -1.25
C TYR A 204 3.03 11.33 -2.39
N ASP A 205 3.72 11.71 -3.48
CA ASP A 205 3.94 10.89 -4.67
C ASP A 205 5.15 9.95 -4.53
N TYR A 206 5.46 9.20 -5.61
CA TYR A 206 6.62 8.30 -5.68
C TYR A 206 7.94 9.00 -5.32
N LYS A 207 8.12 10.24 -5.79
CA LYS A 207 9.35 11.00 -5.50
C LYS A 207 9.42 11.40 -4.03
N ALA A 208 8.28 11.78 -3.44
CA ALA A 208 8.18 12.10 -2.02
C ALA A 208 8.43 10.86 -1.15
N LYS A 209 7.94 9.69 -1.59
CA LYS A 209 8.08 8.42 -0.85
C LYS A 209 9.52 7.90 -0.81
N TYR A 210 10.23 7.96 -1.92
CA TYR A 210 11.50 7.23 -2.07
C TYR A 210 12.71 8.08 -2.45
N LEU A 211 12.52 9.22 -3.10
CA LEU A 211 13.62 10.03 -3.63
C LEU A 211 13.82 11.35 -2.87
N SER A 212 12.75 11.97 -2.37
CA SER A 212 12.84 13.19 -1.56
C SER A 212 13.40 12.87 -0.18
N GLY A 213 14.43 13.59 0.24
CA GLY A 213 14.91 13.58 1.62
C GLY A 213 14.18 14.56 2.55
N GLU A 214 13.17 15.27 2.04
CA GLU A 214 12.49 16.38 2.72
C GLU A 214 11.17 15.94 3.39
N THR A 215 10.59 14.78 3.00
CA THR A 215 9.41 14.22 3.68
C THR A 215 9.77 13.81 5.10
N LYS A 216 9.01 14.31 6.08
CA LYS A 216 9.19 14.00 7.50
C LYS A 216 8.06 13.13 7.99
N LYS A 217 8.38 12.23 8.92
CA LYS A 217 7.42 11.46 9.70
C LYS A 217 7.57 11.90 11.14
N VAL A 218 6.51 12.42 11.72
CA VAL A 218 6.52 13.00 13.06
C VAL A 218 5.52 12.31 13.98
N GLU A 219 5.85 12.22 15.27
CA GLU A 219 4.93 11.68 16.27
C GLU A 219 3.72 12.58 16.44
N ILE A 220 2.56 11.98 16.65
CA ILE A 220 1.31 12.69 16.90
C ILE A 220 1.25 13.07 18.38
N ILE A 221 1.12 14.37 18.65
CA ILE A 221 1.05 14.91 20.02
C ILE A 221 -0.35 14.67 20.63
N ASP A 222 -1.40 14.73 19.80
CA ASP A 222 -2.78 14.49 20.23
C ASP A 222 -3.00 12.99 20.49
N LYS A 223 -3.07 12.62 21.77
CA LYS A 223 -3.25 11.23 22.19
C LYS A 223 -4.62 10.67 21.81
N ALA A 224 -5.67 11.52 21.76
CA ALA A 224 -7.00 11.06 21.40
C ALA A 224 -7.04 10.66 19.92
N LEU A 225 -6.47 11.49 19.04
CA LEU A 225 -6.30 11.19 17.63
C LEU A 225 -5.44 9.92 17.43
N ALA A 226 -4.33 9.80 18.17
CA ALA A 226 -3.46 8.62 18.06
C ALA A 226 -4.20 7.31 18.40
N GLU A 227 -4.99 7.30 19.47
CA GLU A 227 -5.78 6.11 19.85
C GLU A 227 -6.91 5.82 18.86
N GLU A 228 -7.56 6.85 18.31
CA GLU A 228 -8.56 6.68 17.24
C GLU A 228 -7.97 6.07 15.97
N LEU A 229 -6.82 6.56 15.51
CA LEU A 229 -6.08 6.02 14.37
C LEU A 229 -5.67 4.55 14.60
N LYS A 230 -5.15 4.21 15.80
CA LYS A 230 -4.80 2.83 16.15
C LYS A 230 -6.01 1.90 16.10
N ALA A 231 -7.13 2.32 16.70
CA ALA A 231 -8.35 1.52 16.72
C ALA A 231 -8.91 1.29 15.30
N MET A 232 -8.92 2.36 14.49
CA MET A 232 -9.37 2.28 13.10
C MET A 232 -8.43 1.43 12.24
N ALA A 233 -7.11 1.52 12.45
CA ALA A 233 -6.11 0.71 11.75
C ALA A 233 -6.31 -0.79 12.01
N ILE A 234 -6.48 -1.18 13.26
CA ILE A 234 -6.76 -2.57 13.65
C ILE A 234 -8.05 -3.07 13.01
N LYS A 235 -9.12 -2.26 13.03
CA LYS A 235 -10.40 -2.62 12.43
C LYS A 235 -10.28 -2.79 10.91
N ALA A 236 -9.61 -1.88 10.22
CA ALA A 236 -9.37 -1.94 8.79
C ALA A 236 -8.52 -3.16 8.40
N PHE A 237 -7.44 -3.41 9.13
CA PHE A 237 -6.54 -4.53 8.90
C PHE A 237 -7.26 -5.88 8.99
N TYR A 238 -8.04 -6.10 10.03
CA TYR A 238 -8.77 -7.35 10.20
C TYR A 238 -10.01 -7.47 9.31
N SER A 239 -10.61 -6.37 8.85
CA SER A 239 -11.71 -6.45 7.87
C SER A 239 -11.27 -7.02 6.53
N HIS A 240 -9.96 -6.98 6.22
CA HIS A 240 -9.35 -7.57 5.04
C HIS A 240 -8.73 -8.96 5.30
N ASP A 241 -8.97 -9.55 6.47
CA ASP A 241 -8.38 -10.80 6.93
C ASP A 241 -6.84 -10.78 6.99
N CYS A 242 -6.24 -9.59 7.08
CA CYS A 242 -4.79 -9.42 7.17
C CYS A 242 -4.25 -10.00 8.48
N ASN A 243 -3.00 -10.48 8.43
CA ASN A 243 -2.33 -11.05 9.60
C ASN A 243 -0.83 -10.68 9.62
N THR A 244 -0.16 -10.99 10.72
CA THR A 244 1.26 -10.79 10.99
C THR A 244 1.63 -9.31 11.05
N TRP A 245 1.73 -8.61 9.92
CA TRP A 245 2.05 -7.19 9.84
C TRP A 245 1.40 -6.51 8.64
N GLY A 246 1.41 -5.21 8.68
CA GLY A 246 0.99 -4.33 7.59
C GLY A 246 1.08 -2.86 8.03
N ARG A 247 0.65 -1.98 7.16
CA ARG A 247 0.57 -0.55 7.40
C ARG A 247 -0.76 -0.03 6.87
N VAL A 248 -1.46 0.75 7.66
CA VAL A 248 -2.70 1.41 7.26
C VAL A 248 -2.44 2.89 7.15
N ASP A 249 -2.74 3.46 5.99
CA ASP A 249 -2.54 4.88 5.69
C ASP A 249 -3.89 5.60 5.74
N PHE A 250 -3.88 6.82 6.28
CA PHE A 250 -5.07 7.63 6.54
C PHE A 250 -4.92 9.02 5.96
N VAL A 251 -6.06 9.62 5.63
CA VAL A 251 -6.17 11.02 5.23
C VAL A 251 -7.28 11.70 6.02
N THR A 252 -7.18 13.03 6.19
CA THR A 252 -8.19 13.80 6.93
C THR A 252 -8.76 14.94 6.10
N LYS A 253 -10.01 15.29 6.44
CA LYS A 253 -10.72 16.47 5.91
C LYS A 253 -11.62 17.04 7.02
N GLY A 254 -11.24 18.18 7.58
CA GLY A 254 -11.86 18.70 8.81
C GLY A 254 -11.70 17.72 9.97
N GLU A 255 -12.81 17.37 10.61
CA GLU A 255 -12.83 16.37 11.68
C GLU A 255 -12.94 14.91 11.16
N SER A 256 -13.06 14.72 9.86
CA SER A 256 -13.23 13.39 9.26
C SER A 256 -11.89 12.71 9.05
N ILE A 257 -11.72 11.51 9.63
CA ILE A 257 -10.60 10.60 9.37
C ILE A 257 -11.09 9.51 8.43
N ALA A 258 -10.30 9.19 7.42
CA ALA A 258 -10.63 8.16 6.42
C ALA A 258 -9.43 7.26 6.15
N VAL A 259 -9.68 5.95 6.01
CA VAL A 259 -8.67 4.99 5.56
C VAL A 259 -8.42 5.20 4.06
N LEU A 260 -7.18 5.44 3.70
CA LEU A 260 -6.75 5.62 2.32
C LEU A 260 -6.44 4.26 1.68
N GLU A 261 -5.53 3.49 2.29
CA GLU A 261 -5.10 2.18 1.81
C GLU A 261 -4.51 1.31 2.93
N ILE A 262 -4.42 0.00 2.68
CA ILE A 262 -3.77 -0.98 3.55
C ILE A 262 -2.64 -1.63 2.77
N ASN A 263 -1.41 -1.56 3.31
CA ASN A 263 -0.21 -2.11 2.70
C ASN A 263 0.20 -3.39 3.43
N THR A 264 0.16 -4.53 2.75
CA THR A 264 0.51 -5.85 3.29
C THR A 264 1.98 -6.21 3.13
N VAL A 265 2.68 -5.53 2.21
CA VAL A 265 4.13 -5.62 2.00
C VAL A 265 4.74 -4.21 2.10
N PRO A 266 4.76 -3.61 3.30
CA PRO A 266 5.28 -2.26 3.47
C PRO A 266 6.77 -2.19 3.15
N GLY A 267 7.26 -1.01 2.73
CA GLY A 267 8.67 -0.78 2.50
C GLY A 267 9.49 -0.91 3.78
N PHE A 268 10.70 -1.43 3.65
CA PHE A 268 11.70 -1.56 4.73
C PHE A 268 12.98 -0.77 4.43
N THR A 269 12.89 0.29 3.64
CA THR A 269 14.02 1.17 3.38
C THR A 269 14.30 2.07 4.58
N GLU A 270 15.45 2.71 4.63
CA GLU A 270 15.79 3.70 5.68
C GLU A 270 14.80 4.89 5.71
N LYS A 271 14.05 5.10 4.63
CA LYS A 271 13.05 6.18 4.48
C LYS A 271 11.61 5.70 4.64
N SER A 272 11.40 4.41 4.80
CA SER A 272 10.05 3.81 4.94
C SER A 272 9.48 3.98 6.33
#